data_875a4e1ebd5b796b5f06ad81627896bd
#
_entry.id   875a4e1ebd5b796b5f06ad81627896bd
#
_cell.length_a   1.000
_cell.length_b   1.000
_cell.length_c   1.000
_cell.angle_alpha   90.00
_cell.angle_beta   90.00
_cell.angle_gamma   90.00
#
_symmetry.space_group_name_H-M   'P 1'
#
loop_
_entity.id
_entity.type
_entity.pdbx_description
1 polymer ?
#
loop_
_entity_poly.entity_id
_entity_poly.type
_entity_poly.pdbx_seq_one_letter_code
_entity_poly.pdbx_strand_id
1 'polypeptide(L)'
;MTSDHLYIIGNGFDCYHGAKCSYAEFRKYLLRHRPYVLATFDLYFGPRSLMNSFESFKDCLRCFEISWGCSSGGVYPKTTWAENNLWWRFEEHLADLNREKVLDVLDVVLPDCDEDSDGFRYCDYYLGLDGISDMLNSCTFEMRYQLHKWINTLAYEKGFKKRLLDIDKNARFLTFNYTDFLESVYGIGREQIRYIHGSRHDRYGSLIIGHSADDEGGFKAWVKRNEHRRRYRPNLKDKKGRFFANDKLAYLAYFLKDGAMGNWRSSVRYNAVQEALGRFEDYYAINMKPTESIIAANEDFFEGLASIRKISVLGHSLSAVDMPYFDRINEAIGKDVEWEISWHSDDDIKHIEAFCRRFGISSDRCHKFKLEELAMLRGIHSPLAI
;
A
#
# COMPACT_ATOMS: atom_id res chain seq x y z
N MET A 1 36.74 7.28 12.95
CA MET A 1 36.27 5.91 13.23
C MET A 1 34.80 5.87 12.86
N THR A 2 34.38 4.95 12.01
CA THR A 2 32.96 4.74 11.72
C THR A 2 32.32 4.14 13.00
N SER A 3 31.19 4.72 13.43
CA SER A 3 30.41 4.20 14.57
C SER A 3 29.99 2.75 14.30
N ASP A 4 29.97 1.94 15.34
CA ASP A 4 29.48 0.55 15.32
C ASP A 4 27.96 0.45 15.57
N HIS A 5 27.26 1.58 15.44
CA HIS A 5 25.82 1.70 15.67
C HIS A 5 25.06 1.95 14.36
N LEU A 6 23.98 1.21 14.17
CA LEU A 6 23.01 1.40 13.09
C LEU A 6 21.65 1.81 13.65
N TYR A 7 21.11 2.92 13.17
CA TYR A 7 19.72 3.29 13.40
C TYR A 7 18.86 2.87 12.20
N ILE A 8 17.74 2.23 12.46
CA ILE A 8 16.70 1.89 11.50
C ILE A 8 15.48 2.74 11.83
N ILE A 9 15.08 3.62 10.89
CA ILE A 9 14.08 4.64 11.12
C ILE A 9 12.82 4.32 10.33
N GLY A 10 11.67 4.25 11.00
CA GLY A 10 10.36 4.11 10.38
C GLY A 10 9.46 5.31 10.65
N ASN A 11 8.28 5.31 10.05
CA ASN A 11 7.33 6.44 10.06
C ASN A 11 6.89 6.87 11.48
N GLY A 12 6.85 5.94 12.43
CA GLY A 12 6.55 6.25 13.84
C GLY A 12 7.52 7.24 14.47
N PHE A 13 8.78 7.29 14.01
CA PHE A 13 9.77 8.27 14.45
C PHE A 13 9.34 9.70 14.09
N ASP A 14 8.91 9.92 12.87
CA ASP A 14 8.42 11.25 12.42
C ASP A 14 7.11 11.63 13.12
N CYS A 15 6.19 10.66 13.27
CA CYS A 15 4.95 10.85 14.02
C CYS A 15 5.20 11.24 15.48
N TYR A 16 6.17 10.62 16.14
CA TYR A 16 6.58 10.96 17.51
C TYR A 16 7.01 12.44 17.63
N HIS A 17 7.67 12.97 16.62
CA HIS A 17 8.07 14.38 16.56
C HIS A 17 6.94 15.33 16.11
N GLY A 18 5.72 14.81 15.92
CA GLY A 18 4.55 15.59 15.56
C GLY A 18 4.36 15.83 14.07
N ALA A 19 5.11 15.13 13.21
CA ALA A 19 4.84 15.17 11.79
C ALA A 19 3.52 14.43 11.47
N LYS A 20 2.67 15.05 10.65
CA LYS A 20 1.40 14.43 10.19
C LYS A 20 1.65 13.54 8.98
N CYS A 21 2.52 12.54 9.16
CA CYS A 21 3.04 11.68 8.10
C CYS A 21 2.42 10.29 8.05
N SER A 22 1.34 10.02 8.79
CA SER A 22 0.63 8.75 8.69
C SER A 22 -0.15 8.63 7.38
N TYR A 23 -0.33 7.42 6.86
CA TYR A 23 -1.17 7.19 5.68
C TYR A 23 -2.63 7.64 5.89
N ALA A 24 -3.12 7.68 7.13
CA ALA A 24 -4.43 8.28 7.44
C ALA A 24 -4.47 9.79 7.13
N GLU A 25 -3.38 10.52 7.36
CA GLU A 25 -3.26 11.93 6.96
C GLU A 25 -3.11 12.09 5.44
N PHE A 26 -2.40 11.18 4.78
CA PHE A 26 -2.37 11.11 3.32
C PHE A 26 -3.77 10.92 2.72
N ARG A 27 -4.59 10.04 3.31
CA ARG A 27 -6.00 9.90 2.92
C ARG A 27 -6.77 11.22 3.01
N LYS A 28 -6.59 11.96 4.10
CA LYS A 28 -7.22 13.29 4.26
C LYS A 28 -6.74 14.29 3.20
N TYR A 29 -5.46 14.20 2.83
CA TYR A 29 -4.91 15.00 1.74
C TYR A 29 -5.58 14.63 0.40
N LEU A 30 -5.68 13.35 0.07
CA LEU A 30 -6.36 12.89 -1.14
C LEU A 30 -7.82 13.33 -1.18
N LEU A 31 -8.55 13.21 -0.07
CA LEU A 31 -9.94 13.65 0.02
C LEU A 31 -10.12 15.13 -0.34
N ARG A 32 -9.15 15.97 0.01
CA ARG A 32 -9.21 17.42 -0.27
C ARG A 32 -8.73 17.78 -1.68
N HIS A 33 -7.74 17.09 -2.19
CA HIS A 33 -7.00 17.49 -3.39
C HIS A 33 -7.27 16.61 -4.61
N ARG A 34 -7.60 15.34 -4.39
CA ARG A 34 -7.81 14.33 -5.43
C ARG A 34 -8.88 13.30 -5.02
N PRO A 35 -10.11 13.74 -4.77
CA PRO A 35 -11.17 12.86 -4.26
C PRO A 35 -11.46 11.67 -5.20
N TYR A 36 -11.27 11.82 -6.50
CA TYR A 36 -11.44 10.73 -7.47
C TYR A 36 -10.41 9.61 -7.29
N VAL A 37 -9.15 9.94 -7.01
CA VAL A 37 -8.09 8.93 -6.74
C VAL A 37 -8.46 8.11 -5.51
N LEU A 38 -8.92 8.80 -4.46
CA LEU A 38 -9.37 8.15 -3.24
C LEU A 38 -10.61 7.29 -3.49
N ALA A 39 -11.60 7.78 -4.26
CA ALA A 39 -12.81 7.04 -4.58
C ALA A 39 -12.50 5.76 -5.36
N THR A 40 -11.62 5.84 -6.35
CA THR A 40 -11.18 4.68 -7.14
C THR A 40 -10.45 3.68 -6.25
N PHE A 41 -9.56 4.14 -5.38
CA PHE A 41 -8.86 3.27 -4.44
C PHE A 41 -9.85 2.57 -3.50
N ASP A 42 -10.75 3.32 -2.89
CA ASP A 42 -11.76 2.77 -1.98
C ASP A 42 -12.71 1.79 -2.71
N LEU A 43 -12.97 2.00 -4.01
CA LEU A 43 -13.76 1.07 -4.83
C LEU A 43 -13.10 -0.30 -4.94
N TYR A 44 -11.82 -0.34 -5.23
CA TYR A 44 -11.12 -1.60 -5.50
C TYR A 44 -10.54 -2.27 -4.26
N PHE A 45 -10.17 -1.49 -3.24
CA PHE A 45 -9.49 -1.97 -2.03
C PHE A 45 -10.34 -1.83 -0.77
N GLY A 46 -11.46 -1.16 -0.87
CA GLY A 46 -12.38 -0.97 0.24
C GLY A 46 -13.04 -2.26 0.74
N PRO A 47 -13.41 -2.36 2.02
CA PRO A 47 -14.12 -3.52 2.52
C PRO A 47 -15.47 -3.69 1.84
N ARG A 48 -15.91 -4.95 1.73
CA ARG A 48 -17.17 -5.32 1.07
C ARG A 48 -18.41 -4.57 1.60
N SER A 49 -18.40 -4.18 2.86
CA SER A 49 -19.52 -3.51 3.51
C SER A 49 -19.85 -2.12 2.98
N LEU A 50 -18.88 -1.45 2.32
CA LEU A 50 -19.06 -0.11 1.79
C LEU A 50 -19.87 -0.01 0.52
N MET A 51 -19.72 -0.98 -0.32
CA MET A 51 -20.28 -0.98 -1.67
C MET A 51 -21.46 -1.91 -1.81
N ASN A 52 -22.17 -2.16 -0.70
CA ASN A 52 -23.34 -3.03 -0.73
C ASN A 52 -24.56 -2.38 -1.40
N SER A 53 -24.51 -1.07 -1.70
CA SER A 53 -25.57 -0.41 -2.45
C SER A 53 -25.08 0.00 -3.84
N PHE A 54 -25.90 -0.26 -4.84
CA PHE A 54 -25.72 0.18 -6.21
C PHE A 54 -25.61 1.73 -6.31
N GLU A 55 -26.26 2.45 -5.41
CA GLU A 55 -26.19 3.91 -5.32
C GLU A 55 -24.80 4.40 -4.90
N SER A 56 -24.14 3.76 -3.94
CA SER A 56 -22.76 4.11 -3.56
C SER A 56 -21.78 3.88 -4.71
N PHE A 57 -22.02 2.87 -5.55
CA PHE A 57 -21.23 2.62 -6.74
C PHE A 57 -21.45 3.69 -7.81
N LYS A 58 -22.72 4.07 -8.08
CA LYS A 58 -23.05 5.19 -8.97
C LYS A 58 -22.43 6.50 -8.49
N ASP A 59 -22.42 6.77 -7.21
CA ASP A 59 -21.80 7.97 -6.66
C ASP A 59 -20.29 7.99 -6.86
N CYS A 60 -19.62 6.83 -6.75
CA CYS A 60 -18.20 6.70 -7.11
C CYS A 60 -17.96 6.93 -8.61
N LEU A 61 -18.80 6.36 -9.49
CA LEU A 61 -18.71 6.60 -10.93
C LEU A 61 -18.99 8.06 -11.28
N ARG A 62 -19.98 8.70 -10.66
CA ARG A 62 -20.26 10.12 -10.84
C ARG A 62 -19.07 11.00 -10.41
N CYS A 63 -18.38 10.66 -9.32
CA CYS A 63 -17.14 11.33 -8.96
C CYS A 63 -16.06 11.19 -10.03
N PHE A 64 -16.07 10.07 -10.74
CA PHE A 64 -15.18 9.78 -11.86
C PHE A 64 -15.55 10.61 -13.09
N GLU A 65 -16.84 10.64 -13.48
CA GLU A 65 -17.36 11.43 -14.58
C GLU A 65 -17.17 12.94 -14.37
N ILE A 66 -17.30 13.43 -13.15
CA ILE A 66 -17.10 14.84 -12.78
C ILE A 66 -15.64 15.26 -12.95
N SER A 67 -14.68 14.37 -12.76
CA SER A 67 -13.26 14.70 -12.94
C SER A 67 -12.87 14.93 -14.41
N TRP A 68 -13.67 14.48 -15.36
CA TRP A 68 -13.42 14.58 -16.81
C TRP A 68 -14.02 15.81 -17.49
N GLY A 69 -14.70 16.70 -16.80
CA GLY A 69 -15.10 17.95 -17.46
C GLY A 69 -16.25 18.77 -16.89
N CYS A 70 -16.76 18.47 -15.73
CA CYS A 70 -17.82 19.27 -15.10
C CYS A 70 -17.39 19.84 -13.75
N SER A 71 -17.34 21.16 -13.70
CA SER A 71 -17.03 22.01 -12.54
C SER A 71 -18.18 22.09 -11.52
N SER A 72 -18.64 20.99 -10.98
CA SER A 72 -19.56 21.03 -9.84
C SER A 72 -19.07 20.08 -8.77
N GLY A 73 -18.72 20.64 -7.62
CA GLY A 73 -18.16 19.93 -6.48
C GLY A 73 -19.03 18.77 -6.03
N GLY A 74 -18.71 17.57 -6.51
CA GLY A 74 -19.30 16.33 -6.04
C GLY A 74 -18.96 16.12 -4.58
N VAL A 75 -19.98 15.92 -3.74
CA VAL A 75 -19.78 15.55 -2.34
C VAL A 75 -19.38 14.09 -2.32
N TYR A 76 -18.12 13.81 -2.01
CA TYR A 76 -17.68 12.44 -1.71
C TYR A 76 -18.53 11.89 -0.56
N PRO A 77 -19.11 10.69 -0.67
CA PRO A 77 -19.90 10.13 0.41
C PRO A 77 -19.06 10.09 1.69
N LYS A 78 -19.61 10.64 2.78
CA LYS A 78 -18.99 10.59 4.10
C LYS A 78 -18.97 9.13 4.56
N THR A 79 -17.88 8.45 4.30
CA THR A 79 -17.68 7.08 4.74
C THR A 79 -16.85 7.08 6.03
N THR A 80 -17.49 6.71 7.12
CA THR A 80 -16.89 6.68 8.47
C THR A 80 -15.95 5.50 8.71
N TRP A 81 -15.91 4.53 7.82
CA TRP A 81 -15.19 3.27 8.01
C TRP A 81 -13.71 3.30 7.63
N ALA A 82 -13.35 4.14 6.69
CA ALA A 82 -12.01 4.23 6.15
C ALA A 82 -10.99 4.81 7.15
N GLU A 83 -11.46 5.24 8.31
CA GLU A 83 -10.58 5.88 9.29
C GLU A 83 -9.69 4.87 10.02
N ASN A 84 -10.06 3.57 10.07
CA ASN A 84 -9.47 2.75 11.11
C ASN A 84 -8.52 1.63 10.70
N ASN A 85 -8.59 0.98 9.54
CA ASN A 85 -7.73 -0.19 9.31
C ASN A 85 -6.91 -0.19 8.00
N LEU A 86 -7.49 0.16 6.86
CA LEU A 86 -6.80 0.09 5.57
C LEU A 86 -5.58 1.02 5.48
N TRP A 87 -5.71 2.21 6.02
CA TRP A 87 -4.69 3.25 5.91
C TRP A 87 -3.57 3.13 6.94
N TRP A 88 -3.72 2.28 7.97
CA TRP A 88 -2.62 1.94 8.89
C TRP A 88 -1.63 0.96 8.25
N ARG A 89 -2.12 0.08 7.36
CA ARG A 89 -1.33 -0.91 6.63
C ARG A 89 -1.49 -0.70 5.13
N PHE A 90 -1.36 0.53 4.68
CA PHE A 90 -1.66 0.92 3.32
C PHE A 90 -0.89 0.09 2.29
N GLU A 91 0.40 -0.14 2.49
CA GLU A 91 1.23 -0.91 1.57
C GLU A 91 0.81 -2.39 1.50
N GLU A 92 0.47 -2.99 2.62
CA GLU A 92 -0.05 -4.37 2.65
C GLU A 92 -1.38 -4.46 1.89
N HIS A 93 -2.25 -3.47 2.06
CA HIS A 93 -3.56 -3.44 1.40
C HIS A 93 -3.49 -3.14 -0.11
N LEU A 94 -2.37 -2.66 -0.63
CA LEU A 94 -2.16 -2.59 -2.08
C LEU A 94 -2.23 -3.96 -2.76
N ALA A 95 -2.04 -5.05 -2.02
CA ALA A 95 -2.22 -6.41 -2.52
C ALA A 95 -3.67 -6.92 -2.46
N ASP A 96 -4.55 -6.25 -1.70
CA ASP A 96 -5.90 -6.75 -1.38
C ASP A 96 -6.95 -6.30 -2.41
N LEU A 97 -6.63 -6.41 -3.70
CA LEU A 97 -7.58 -6.09 -4.77
C LEU A 97 -8.87 -6.93 -4.64
N ASN A 98 -10.01 -6.24 -4.54
CA ASN A 98 -11.31 -6.89 -4.43
C ASN A 98 -11.80 -7.36 -5.80
N ARG A 99 -11.49 -8.61 -6.16
CA ARG A 99 -11.83 -9.21 -7.45
C ARG A 99 -13.31 -9.25 -7.75
N GLU A 100 -14.18 -9.37 -6.74
CA GLU A 100 -15.63 -9.27 -6.94
C GLU A 100 -16.03 -7.87 -7.40
N LYS A 101 -15.39 -6.82 -6.87
CA LYS A 101 -15.63 -5.44 -7.31
C LYS A 101 -15.10 -5.17 -8.70
N VAL A 102 -13.96 -5.75 -9.04
CA VAL A 102 -13.47 -5.69 -10.42
C VAL A 102 -14.52 -6.23 -11.39
N LEU A 103 -15.12 -7.38 -11.09
CA LEU A 103 -16.17 -7.96 -11.93
C LEU A 103 -17.43 -7.08 -11.98
N ASP A 104 -17.83 -6.47 -10.86
CA ASP A 104 -18.94 -5.52 -10.83
C ASP A 104 -18.66 -4.29 -11.72
N VAL A 105 -17.43 -3.79 -11.73
CA VAL A 105 -17.00 -2.67 -12.58
C VAL A 105 -17.02 -3.07 -14.06
N LEU A 106 -16.49 -4.24 -14.39
CA LEU A 106 -16.51 -4.76 -15.77
C LEU A 106 -17.93 -4.88 -16.32
N ASP A 107 -18.90 -5.29 -15.48
CA ASP A 107 -20.31 -5.40 -15.84
C ASP A 107 -20.91 -4.06 -16.24
N VAL A 108 -20.51 -2.99 -15.58
CA VAL A 108 -21.03 -1.64 -15.83
C VAL A 108 -20.34 -0.96 -17.01
N VAL A 109 -19.03 -1.15 -17.12
CA VAL A 109 -18.18 -0.41 -18.07
C VAL A 109 -18.19 -1.04 -19.46
N LEU A 110 -18.28 -2.38 -19.54
CA LEU A 110 -18.30 -3.07 -20.83
C LEU A 110 -19.74 -3.17 -21.36
N PRO A 111 -19.99 -2.76 -22.62
CA PRO A 111 -21.31 -2.85 -23.21
C PRO A 111 -21.87 -4.27 -23.21
N ASP A 112 -23.15 -4.41 -22.93
CA ASP A 112 -23.89 -5.69 -23.00
C ASP A 112 -24.59 -5.81 -24.36
N CYS A 113 -23.83 -5.64 -25.43
CA CYS A 113 -24.36 -5.69 -26.76
C CYS A 113 -24.05 -7.03 -27.42
N ASP A 114 -25.02 -7.53 -28.18
CA ASP A 114 -24.82 -8.62 -29.12
C ASP A 114 -24.15 -8.06 -30.40
N GLU A 115 -23.15 -8.74 -30.94
CA GLU A 115 -22.45 -8.37 -32.17
C GLU A 115 -23.43 -8.25 -33.35
N ASP A 116 -24.52 -9.02 -33.33
CA ASP A 116 -25.55 -9.02 -34.35
C ASP A 116 -26.62 -7.93 -34.13
N SER A 117 -26.51 -7.12 -33.09
CA SER A 117 -27.48 -6.05 -32.82
C SER A 117 -27.16 -4.77 -33.61
N ASP A 118 -28.19 -4.09 -34.09
CA ASP A 118 -28.07 -2.80 -34.83
C ASP A 118 -27.42 -1.69 -33.98
N GLY A 119 -27.38 -1.85 -32.67
CA GLY A 119 -26.77 -0.91 -31.75
C GLY A 119 -25.31 -1.20 -31.41
N PHE A 120 -24.73 -2.30 -31.91
CA PHE A 120 -23.39 -2.69 -31.62
C PHE A 120 -22.34 -1.78 -32.25
N ARG A 121 -21.42 -1.27 -31.47
CA ARG A 121 -20.29 -0.50 -31.94
C ARG A 121 -19.01 -0.97 -31.24
N TYR A 122 -18.02 -1.38 -31.98
CA TYR A 122 -16.72 -1.81 -31.47
C TYR A 122 -16.05 -0.74 -30.60
N CYS A 123 -16.21 0.54 -30.93
CA CYS A 123 -15.61 1.62 -30.17
C CYS A 123 -16.06 1.66 -28.68
N ASP A 124 -17.27 1.19 -28.38
CA ASP A 124 -17.79 1.20 -27.01
C ASP A 124 -17.01 0.25 -26.10
N TYR A 125 -16.46 -0.85 -26.64
CA TYR A 125 -15.56 -1.73 -25.89
C TYR A 125 -14.22 -1.07 -25.58
N TYR A 126 -13.63 -0.40 -26.57
CA TYR A 126 -12.36 0.29 -26.39
C TYR A 126 -12.49 1.42 -25.37
N LEU A 127 -13.56 2.19 -25.41
CA LEU A 127 -13.86 3.23 -24.41
C LEU A 127 -13.98 2.62 -23.00
N GLY A 128 -14.64 1.48 -22.88
CA GLY A 128 -14.73 0.75 -21.60
C GLY A 128 -13.35 0.29 -21.09
N LEU A 129 -12.53 -0.27 -21.96
CA LEU A 129 -11.17 -0.69 -21.62
C LEU A 129 -10.26 0.49 -21.23
N ASP A 130 -10.39 1.62 -21.92
CA ASP A 130 -9.66 2.85 -21.58
C ASP A 130 -10.08 3.37 -20.20
N GLY A 131 -11.38 3.36 -19.90
CA GLY A 131 -11.88 3.72 -18.58
C GLY A 131 -11.31 2.85 -17.45
N ILE A 132 -11.17 1.54 -17.68
CA ILE A 132 -10.52 0.63 -16.73
C ILE A 132 -9.04 0.99 -16.55
N SER A 133 -8.33 1.27 -17.64
CA SER A 133 -6.92 1.67 -17.57
C SER A 133 -6.73 2.97 -16.79
N ASP A 134 -7.59 3.96 -16.99
CA ASP A 134 -7.56 5.22 -16.29
C ASP A 134 -7.82 5.04 -14.76
N MET A 135 -8.76 4.16 -14.41
CA MET A 135 -9.01 3.80 -13.03
C MET A 135 -7.79 3.14 -12.38
N LEU A 136 -7.14 2.20 -13.05
CA LEU A 136 -5.92 1.55 -12.57
C LEU A 136 -4.76 2.54 -12.47
N ASN A 137 -4.61 3.44 -13.44
CA ASN A 137 -3.61 4.51 -13.41
C ASN A 137 -3.81 5.43 -12.20
N SER A 138 -5.05 5.67 -11.79
CA SER A 138 -5.35 6.44 -10.58
C SER A 138 -4.83 5.75 -9.31
N CYS A 139 -4.94 4.42 -9.23
CA CYS A 139 -4.47 3.63 -8.09
C CYS A 139 -2.95 3.37 -8.10
N THR A 140 -2.27 3.64 -9.20
CA THR A 140 -0.84 3.40 -9.37
C THR A 140 -0.05 4.70 -9.49
N PHE A 141 0.07 5.22 -10.69
CA PHE A 141 0.90 6.39 -10.99
C PHE A 141 0.41 7.67 -10.31
N GLU A 142 -0.90 7.94 -10.37
CA GLU A 142 -1.45 9.14 -9.75
C GLU A 142 -1.34 9.07 -8.21
N MET A 143 -1.59 7.91 -7.61
CA MET A 143 -1.42 7.71 -6.18
C MET A 143 0.01 8.02 -5.73
N ARG A 144 1.03 7.50 -6.45
CA ARG A 144 2.45 7.77 -6.18
C ARG A 144 2.80 9.24 -6.37
N TYR A 145 2.24 9.86 -7.41
CA TYR A 145 2.43 11.29 -7.65
C TYR A 145 1.86 12.15 -6.52
N GLN A 146 0.68 11.82 -6.06
CA GLN A 146 0.05 12.54 -4.94
C GLN A 146 0.78 12.27 -3.62
N LEU A 147 1.30 11.07 -3.41
CA LEU A 147 2.15 10.76 -2.27
C LEU A 147 3.39 11.67 -2.25
N HIS A 148 4.10 11.77 -3.37
CA HIS A 148 5.28 12.64 -3.49
C HIS A 148 4.91 14.11 -3.21
N LYS A 149 3.81 14.62 -3.79
CA LYS A 149 3.33 15.97 -3.50
C LYS A 149 3.00 16.18 -2.04
N TRP A 150 2.28 15.24 -1.44
CA TRP A 150 1.89 15.33 -0.03
C TRP A 150 3.10 15.33 0.90
N ILE A 151 4.07 14.43 0.67
CA ILE A 151 5.30 14.37 1.47
C ILE A 151 6.04 15.72 1.44
N ASN A 152 6.04 16.41 0.29
CA ASN A 152 6.66 17.73 0.18
C ASN A 152 5.89 18.85 0.92
N THR A 153 4.63 18.61 1.34
CA THR A 153 3.88 19.54 2.19
C THR A 153 4.09 19.29 3.68
N LEU A 154 4.70 18.16 4.05
CA LEU A 154 4.89 17.80 5.46
C LEU A 154 5.84 18.79 6.14
N ALA A 155 5.36 19.30 7.27
CA ALA A 155 6.11 20.15 8.17
C ALA A 155 5.98 19.62 9.60
N TYR A 156 6.95 19.96 10.41
CA TYR A 156 6.98 19.58 11.82
C TYR A 156 6.18 20.53 12.69
N GLU A 157 5.58 20.04 13.76
CA GLU A 157 4.85 20.87 14.69
C GLU A 157 5.77 21.86 15.42
N LYS A 158 5.22 23.03 15.75
CA LYS A 158 5.90 24.00 16.62
C LYS A 158 6.17 23.31 17.98
N GLY A 159 7.43 23.26 18.39
CA GLY A 159 7.82 22.65 19.66
C GLY A 159 8.40 21.24 19.55
N PHE A 160 8.56 20.66 18.36
CA PHE A 160 9.21 19.37 18.14
C PHE A 160 10.58 19.25 18.86
N LYS A 161 11.31 20.36 19.01
CA LYS A 161 12.61 20.41 19.70
C LYS A 161 12.57 19.85 21.14
N LYS A 162 11.40 19.85 21.78
CA LYS A 162 11.22 19.27 23.11
C LYS A 162 11.19 17.74 23.12
N ARG A 163 11.05 17.13 21.94
CA ARG A 163 10.95 15.68 21.75
C ARG A 163 12.19 15.10 21.06
N LEU A 164 13.29 15.87 20.97
CA LEU A 164 14.50 15.34 20.36
C LEU A 164 15.06 14.19 21.19
N LEU A 165 15.36 13.10 20.50
CA LEU A 165 15.99 11.93 21.08
C LEU A 165 17.51 12.12 21.15
N ASP A 166 18.15 11.43 22.10
CA ASP A 166 19.60 11.37 22.15
C ASP A 166 20.10 10.26 21.23
N ILE A 167 20.50 10.64 20.02
CA ILE A 167 21.00 9.73 19.00
C ILE A 167 22.46 10.04 18.68
N ASP A 168 23.27 9.00 18.45
CA ASP A 168 24.64 9.15 18.00
C ASP A 168 24.67 9.66 16.56
N LYS A 169 25.11 10.91 16.38
CA LYS A 169 25.18 11.55 15.08
C LYS A 169 26.26 10.98 14.16
N ASN A 170 27.19 10.19 14.70
CA ASN A 170 28.23 9.53 13.92
C ASN A 170 27.82 8.13 13.46
N ALA A 171 26.64 7.67 13.88
CA ALA A 171 26.10 6.37 13.50
C ALA A 171 25.74 6.30 12.01
N ARG A 172 25.43 5.10 11.56
CA ARG A 172 24.80 4.87 10.25
C ARG A 172 23.28 4.87 10.40
N PHE A 173 22.60 5.33 9.38
CA PHE A 173 21.15 5.42 9.34
C PHE A 173 20.58 4.71 8.11
N LEU A 174 19.66 3.80 8.32
CA LEU A 174 18.79 3.24 7.29
C LEU A 174 17.39 3.78 7.56
N THR A 175 16.83 4.53 6.63
CA THR A 175 15.49 5.09 6.79
C THR A 175 14.52 4.58 5.74
N PHE A 176 13.35 4.18 6.23
CA PHE A 176 12.17 3.83 5.43
C PHE A 176 11.27 5.05 5.20
N ASN A 177 11.58 6.19 5.86
CA ASN A 177 10.85 7.43 5.73
C ASN A 177 11.29 8.18 4.48
N TYR A 178 10.34 8.91 3.87
CA TYR A 178 10.61 9.77 2.72
C TYR A 178 11.02 11.20 3.12
N THR A 179 10.91 11.53 4.39
CA THR A 179 11.20 12.87 4.94
C THR A 179 12.69 13.06 5.18
N ASP A 180 13.14 14.30 5.17
CA ASP A 180 14.52 14.71 5.45
C ASP A 180 14.76 15.05 6.94
N PHE A 181 13.99 14.46 7.84
CA PHE A 181 14.00 14.85 9.25
C PHE A 181 15.35 14.64 9.93
N LEU A 182 16.04 13.54 9.60
CA LEU A 182 17.39 13.28 10.11
C LEU A 182 18.38 14.39 9.72
N GLU A 183 18.27 14.89 8.51
CA GLU A 183 19.13 15.98 8.02
C GLU A 183 18.71 17.33 8.60
N SER A 184 17.44 17.71 8.42
CA SER A 184 16.94 19.06 8.70
C SER A 184 16.82 19.38 10.19
N VAL A 185 16.57 18.37 11.03
CA VAL A 185 16.35 18.55 12.46
C VAL A 185 17.52 18.07 13.32
N TYR A 186 18.06 16.91 13.01
CA TYR A 186 19.18 16.34 13.78
C TYR A 186 20.54 16.79 13.25
N GLY A 187 20.61 17.31 12.03
CA GLY A 187 21.85 17.74 11.41
C GLY A 187 22.79 16.58 11.06
N ILE A 188 22.21 15.42 10.73
CA ILE A 188 22.97 14.23 10.32
C ILE A 188 23.37 14.41 8.86
N GLY A 189 24.62 14.11 8.52
CA GLY A 189 25.11 14.21 7.16
C GLY A 189 24.39 13.24 6.22
N ARG A 190 24.10 13.71 5.01
CA ARG A 190 23.41 12.91 3.98
C ARG A 190 24.12 11.60 3.66
N GLU A 191 25.45 11.60 3.71
CA GLU A 191 26.31 10.44 3.46
C GLU A 191 26.17 9.32 4.51
N GLN A 192 25.66 9.65 5.70
CA GLN A 192 25.41 8.70 6.79
C GLN A 192 24.03 8.05 6.68
N ILE A 193 23.16 8.60 5.83
CA ILE A 193 21.75 8.20 5.71
C ILE A 193 21.51 7.43 4.40
N ARG A 194 21.04 6.20 4.51
CA ARG A 194 20.52 5.43 3.38
C ARG A 194 18.99 5.51 3.36
N TYR A 195 18.44 6.22 2.36
CA TYR A 195 17.00 6.28 2.10
C TYR A 195 16.61 5.10 1.21
N ILE A 196 16.10 4.03 1.81
CA ILE A 196 15.87 2.79 1.08
C ILE A 196 14.67 2.86 0.13
N HIS A 197 13.70 3.71 0.42
CA HIS A 197 12.49 3.92 -0.38
C HIS A 197 12.49 5.26 -1.15
N GLY A 198 13.63 5.94 -1.22
CA GLY A 198 13.74 7.28 -1.77
C GLY A 198 13.41 8.37 -0.75
N SER A 199 13.60 9.61 -1.12
CA SER A 199 13.40 10.78 -0.25
C SER A 199 12.59 11.87 -0.95
N ARG A 200 12.07 12.83 -0.16
CA ARG A 200 11.33 14.00 -0.66
C ARG A 200 12.13 14.86 -1.65
N HIS A 201 13.45 14.79 -1.59
CA HIS A 201 14.35 15.54 -2.47
C HIS A 201 14.63 14.84 -3.80
N ASP A 202 14.24 13.58 -3.91
CA ASP A 202 14.45 12.82 -5.13
C ASP A 202 13.47 13.26 -6.21
N ARG A 203 13.79 12.98 -7.46
CA ARG A 203 12.91 13.32 -8.57
C ARG A 203 11.57 12.58 -8.46
N TYR A 204 10.54 13.21 -8.99
CA TYR A 204 9.24 12.57 -9.15
C TYR A 204 9.39 11.18 -9.77
N GLY A 205 8.71 10.19 -9.17
CA GLY A 205 8.73 8.79 -9.64
C GLY A 205 9.77 7.90 -8.97
N SER A 206 10.69 8.46 -8.14
CA SER A 206 11.70 7.68 -7.43
C SER A 206 11.25 7.13 -6.07
N LEU A 207 10.11 7.61 -5.55
CA LEU A 207 9.57 7.08 -4.31
C LEU A 207 9.03 5.66 -4.50
N ILE A 208 9.47 4.75 -3.66
CA ILE A 208 9.13 3.34 -3.72
C ILE A 208 8.00 3.09 -2.72
N ILE A 209 6.84 2.76 -3.27
CA ILE A 209 5.68 2.30 -2.52
C ILE A 209 5.11 1.09 -3.22
N GLY A 210 4.70 0.09 -2.47
CA GLY A 210 4.15 -1.14 -3.05
C GLY A 210 3.96 -2.24 -2.02
N HIS A 211 3.35 -3.33 -2.46
CA HIS A 211 3.14 -4.53 -1.66
C HIS A 211 4.25 -5.56 -1.88
N SER A 212 4.34 -6.54 -0.98
CA SER A 212 5.24 -7.69 -1.09
C SER A 212 4.53 -9.00 -1.42
N ALA A 213 3.19 -8.98 -1.49
CA ALA A 213 2.43 -10.20 -1.71
C ALA A 213 2.54 -10.62 -3.17
N ASP A 214 2.92 -11.89 -3.38
CA ASP A 214 2.79 -12.54 -4.67
C ASP A 214 1.30 -12.75 -4.97
N ASP A 215 0.84 -12.35 -6.16
CA ASP A 215 -0.52 -12.64 -6.59
C ASP A 215 -0.61 -14.12 -7.00
N GLU A 216 -0.76 -15.00 -6.00
CA GLU A 216 -0.84 -16.46 -6.12
C GLU A 216 -1.66 -16.94 -7.35
N GLY A 217 -1.15 -16.63 -8.57
CA GLY A 217 -1.72 -17.05 -9.85
C GLY A 217 -2.88 -16.20 -10.38
N GLY A 218 -3.05 -14.95 -9.94
CA GLY A 218 -3.95 -13.97 -10.52
C GLY A 218 -5.44 -14.32 -10.49
N PHE A 219 -6.18 -13.72 -11.40
CA PHE A 219 -7.62 -13.96 -11.56
C PHE A 219 -7.97 -15.41 -11.86
N LYS A 220 -7.18 -16.11 -12.69
CA LYS A 220 -7.41 -17.52 -13.03
C LYS A 220 -7.37 -18.42 -11.80
N ALA A 221 -6.39 -18.23 -10.94
CA ALA A 221 -6.28 -19.00 -9.70
C ALA A 221 -7.41 -18.64 -8.72
N TRP A 222 -7.78 -17.36 -8.63
CA TRP A 222 -8.89 -16.93 -7.80
C TRP A 222 -10.22 -17.56 -8.27
N VAL A 223 -10.48 -17.57 -9.58
CA VAL A 223 -11.63 -18.22 -10.18
C VAL A 223 -11.63 -19.71 -9.82
N LYS A 224 -10.53 -20.42 -10.04
CA LYS A 224 -10.41 -21.84 -9.71
C LYS A 224 -10.67 -22.14 -8.22
N ARG A 225 -10.16 -21.29 -7.32
CA ARG A 225 -10.42 -21.44 -5.88
C ARG A 225 -11.88 -21.20 -5.50
N ASN A 226 -12.63 -20.45 -6.29
CA ASN A 226 -14.00 -20.04 -5.97
C ASN A 226 -15.09 -20.75 -6.79
N GLU A 227 -14.73 -21.48 -7.85
CA GLU A 227 -15.69 -22.12 -8.76
C GLU A 227 -16.66 -23.08 -8.08
N HIS A 228 -16.26 -23.71 -6.95
CA HIS A 228 -17.08 -24.65 -6.18
C HIS A 228 -18.12 -23.95 -5.32
N ARG A 229 -18.00 -22.63 -5.07
CA ARG A 229 -18.96 -21.89 -4.26
C ARG A 229 -20.31 -21.79 -4.98
N ARG A 230 -21.40 -22.13 -4.26
CA ARG A 230 -22.75 -22.17 -4.84
C ARG A 230 -23.15 -20.89 -5.57
N ARG A 231 -22.72 -19.73 -5.07
CA ARG A 231 -23.03 -18.42 -5.67
C ARG A 231 -22.37 -18.20 -7.03
N TYR A 232 -21.37 -19.00 -7.39
CA TYR A 232 -20.61 -18.91 -8.64
C TYR A 232 -20.91 -20.06 -9.62
N ARG A 233 -21.88 -20.93 -9.31
CA ARG A 233 -22.28 -22.01 -10.20
C ARG A 233 -23.23 -21.50 -11.28
N PRO A 234 -22.89 -21.64 -12.57
CA PRO A 234 -23.68 -21.07 -13.67
C PRO A 234 -25.03 -21.73 -13.93
N ASN A 235 -25.33 -22.86 -13.28
CA ASN A 235 -26.48 -23.73 -13.61
C ASN A 235 -27.51 -23.83 -12.48
N LEU A 236 -27.81 -22.75 -11.78
CA LEU A 236 -28.94 -22.73 -10.87
C LEU A 236 -30.24 -22.56 -11.68
N LYS A 237 -30.85 -23.68 -12.06
CA LYS A 237 -32.21 -23.70 -12.55
C LYS A 237 -33.19 -23.64 -11.37
N ASP A 238 -34.26 -22.85 -11.51
CA ASP A 238 -35.37 -22.93 -10.59
C ASP A 238 -36.09 -24.28 -10.71
N LYS A 239 -37.07 -24.58 -9.83
CA LYS A 239 -37.86 -25.79 -9.90
C LYS A 239 -38.64 -25.97 -11.23
N LYS A 240 -38.74 -24.91 -12.05
CA LYS A 240 -39.38 -24.90 -13.38
C LYS A 240 -38.35 -24.95 -14.52
N GLY A 241 -37.09 -25.18 -14.22
CA GLY A 241 -36.03 -25.27 -15.23
C GLY A 241 -35.55 -23.93 -15.81
N ARG A 242 -36.01 -22.80 -15.28
CA ARG A 242 -35.59 -21.45 -15.74
C ARG A 242 -34.27 -21.08 -15.10
N PHE A 243 -33.36 -20.51 -15.87
CA PHE A 243 -32.12 -19.97 -15.32
C PHE A 243 -32.43 -18.75 -14.45
N PHE A 244 -31.88 -18.71 -13.25
CA PHE A 244 -31.77 -17.48 -12.53
C PHE A 244 -30.67 -16.65 -13.20
N ALA A 245 -31.07 -15.67 -13.94
CA ALA A 245 -30.18 -14.58 -14.35
C ALA A 245 -29.87 -13.72 -13.12
N ASN A 246 -29.02 -14.22 -12.24
CA ASN A 246 -28.29 -13.33 -11.34
C ASN A 246 -27.12 -12.82 -12.15
N ASP A 247 -27.16 -11.57 -12.59
CA ASP A 247 -26.17 -10.97 -13.50
C ASP A 247 -24.74 -11.13 -13.01
N LYS A 248 -24.53 -11.09 -11.69
CA LYS A 248 -23.21 -11.34 -11.04
C LYS A 248 -22.69 -12.77 -11.25
N LEU A 249 -23.59 -13.76 -11.23
CA LEU A 249 -23.24 -15.17 -11.46
C LEU A 249 -22.96 -15.46 -12.93
N ALA A 250 -23.64 -14.77 -13.82
CA ALA A 250 -23.42 -14.87 -15.26
C ALA A 250 -22.00 -14.40 -15.62
N TYR A 251 -21.51 -13.36 -14.97
CA TYR A 251 -20.16 -12.85 -15.16
C TYR A 251 -19.07 -13.84 -14.76
N LEU A 252 -19.18 -14.41 -13.58
CA LEU A 252 -18.23 -15.42 -13.13
C LEU A 252 -18.24 -16.66 -14.00
N ALA A 253 -19.38 -17.05 -14.52
CA ALA A 253 -19.48 -18.16 -15.47
C ALA A 253 -18.74 -17.91 -16.79
N TYR A 254 -18.58 -16.67 -17.20
CA TYR A 254 -17.75 -16.31 -18.37
C TYR A 254 -16.29 -16.64 -18.17
N PHE A 255 -15.79 -16.47 -16.94
CA PHE A 255 -14.40 -16.69 -16.64
C PHE A 255 -14.09 -18.12 -16.27
N LEU A 256 -15.14 -18.89 -15.90
CA LEU A 256 -14.96 -20.23 -15.35
C LEU A 256 -14.82 -21.31 -16.39
N LYS A 257 -15.44 -21.18 -17.56
CA LYS A 257 -15.40 -22.20 -18.62
C LYS A 257 -15.55 -21.60 -20.01
N ASP A 258 -14.59 -21.88 -20.89
CA ASP A 258 -14.77 -21.71 -22.32
C ASP A 258 -16.07 -22.40 -22.76
N GLY A 259 -16.98 -21.67 -23.40
CA GLY A 259 -18.22 -22.18 -23.92
C GLY A 259 -19.33 -22.53 -22.92
N ALA A 260 -19.16 -22.27 -21.61
CA ALA A 260 -20.18 -22.60 -20.60
C ALA A 260 -21.50 -21.80 -20.77
N MET A 261 -21.45 -20.67 -21.43
CA MET A 261 -22.59 -19.73 -21.59
C MET A 261 -23.37 -19.86 -22.90
N GLY A 262 -22.98 -20.79 -23.77
CA GLY A 262 -23.65 -20.93 -25.06
C GLY A 262 -23.49 -19.72 -25.98
N ASN A 263 -24.31 -19.69 -27.06
CA ASN A 263 -24.15 -18.73 -28.16
C ASN A 263 -24.78 -17.35 -27.92
N TRP A 264 -25.20 -17.02 -26.71
CA TRP A 264 -25.96 -15.79 -26.52
C TRP A 264 -25.09 -14.60 -26.06
N ARG A 265 -23.78 -14.77 -26.07
CA ARG A 265 -22.86 -13.69 -25.77
C ARG A 265 -21.73 -13.60 -26.79
N SER A 266 -21.46 -12.39 -27.13
CA SER A 266 -20.51 -12.01 -28.15
C SER A 266 -19.08 -12.44 -27.79
N SER A 267 -18.37 -12.96 -28.78
CA SER A 267 -16.93 -13.24 -28.66
C SER A 267 -16.14 -11.97 -28.38
N VAL A 268 -16.59 -10.83 -28.88
CA VAL A 268 -15.98 -9.50 -28.62
C VAL A 268 -16.04 -9.15 -27.14
N ARG A 269 -17.20 -9.34 -26.51
CA ARG A 269 -17.33 -9.08 -25.08
C ARG A 269 -16.44 -9.98 -24.25
N TYR A 270 -16.38 -11.27 -24.59
CA TYR A 270 -15.47 -12.20 -23.92
C TYR A 270 -14.02 -11.74 -24.02
N ASN A 271 -13.56 -11.38 -25.22
CA ASN A 271 -12.20 -10.91 -25.44
C ASN A 271 -11.91 -9.60 -24.68
N ALA A 272 -12.85 -8.64 -24.68
CA ALA A 272 -12.72 -7.40 -23.94
C ALA A 272 -12.59 -7.63 -22.43
N VAL A 273 -13.34 -8.58 -21.89
CA VAL A 273 -13.23 -8.97 -20.48
C VAL A 273 -11.87 -9.61 -20.18
N GLN A 274 -11.37 -10.51 -21.04
CA GLN A 274 -10.05 -11.12 -20.86
C GLN A 274 -8.93 -10.08 -20.92
N GLU A 275 -9.02 -9.10 -21.82
CA GLU A 275 -8.07 -8.00 -21.91
C GLU A 275 -8.13 -7.11 -20.67
N ALA A 276 -9.33 -6.76 -20.19
CA ALA A 276 -9.50 -6.00 -18.97
C ALA A 276 -8.89 -6.69 -17.76
N LEU A 277 -9.08 -8.01 -17.63
CA LEU A 277 -8.47 -8.81 -16.55
C LEU A 277 -6.95 -8.82 -16.63
N GLY A 278 -6.38 -8.90 -17.85
CA GLY A 278 -4.94 -8.77 -18.03
C GLY A 278 -4.41 -7.46 -17.47
N ARG A 279 -5.12 -6.33 -17.68
CA ARG A 279 -4.74 -5.03 -17.10
C ARG A 279 -4.77 -5.00 -15.58
N PHE A 280 -5.67 -5.74 -14.95
CA PHE A 280 -5.68 -5.92 -13.49
C PHE A 280 -4.55 -6.82 -12.99
N GLU A 281 -4.13 -7.80 -13.77
CA GLU A 281 -2.93 -8.61 -13.45
C GLU A 281 -1.66 -7.75 -13.51
N ASP A 282 -1.55 -6.86 -14.52
CA ASP A 282 -0.45 -5.89 -14.62
C ASP A 282 -0.38 -4.95 -13.41
N TYR A 283 -1.52 -4.63 -12.79
CA TYR A 283 -1.57 -3.82 -11.57
C TYR A 283 -0.68 -4.39 -10.47
N TYR A 284 -0.71 -5.70 -10.23
CA TYR A 284 0.10 -6.34 -9.20
C TYR A 284 1.58 -6.22 -9.50
N ALA A 285 1.98 -6.46 -10.74
CA ALA A 285 3.37 -6.35 -11.16
C ALA A 285 3.90 -4.91 -10.99
N ILE A 286 3.10 -3.91 -11.36
CA ILE A 286 3.46 -2.48 -11.27
C ILE A 286 3.57 -2.03 -9.80
N ASN A 287 2.72 -2.55 -8.92
CA ASN A 287 2.68 -2.15 -7.51
C ASN A 287 3.46 -3.10 -6.59
N MET A 288 4.09 -4.12 -7.11
CA MET A 288 5.01 -4.94 -6.32
C MET A 288 6.27 -4.12 -5.99
N LYS A 289 6.66 -4.10 -4.72
CA LYS A 289 7.88 -3.46 -4.26
C LYS A 289 9.08 -4.26 -4.80
N PRO A 290 9.97 -3.68 -5.63
CA PRO A 290 11.09 -4.39 -6.22
C PRO A 290 12.24 -4.57 -5.19
N THR A 291 11.95 -5.22 -4.07
CA THR A 291 12.80 -5.28 -2.88
C THR A 291 14.18 -5.88 -3.17
N GLU A 292 14.24 -6.95 -3.97
CA GLU A 292 15.52 -7.56 -4.38
C GLU A 292 16.41 -6.59 -5.17
N SER A 293 15.81 -5.87 -6.13
CA SER A 293 16.53 -4.89 -6.92
C SER A 293 17.00 -3.70 -6.07
N ILE A 294 16.20 -3.31 -5.07
CA ILE A 294 16.57 -2.25 -4.13
C ILE A 294 17.74 -2.70 -3.26
N ILE A 295 17.71 -3.92 -2.73
CA ILE A 295 18.80 -4.49 -1.93
C ILE A 295 20.07 -4.54 -2.78
N ALA A 296 20.01 -5.09 -3.99
CA ALA A 296 21.14 -5.16 -4.90
C ALA A 296 21.73 -3.79 -5.24
N ALA A 297 20.88 -2.77 -5.43
CA ALA A 297 21.34 -1.40 -5.69
C ALA A 297 21.96 -0.71 -4.47
N ASN A 298 21.81 -1.27 -3.27
CA ASN A 298 22.34 -0.77 -2.01
C ASN A 298 23.31 -1.76 -1.33
N GLU A 299 23.88 -2.69 -2.09
CA GLU A 299 24.75 -3.75 -1.56
C GLU A 299 25.95 -3.20 -0.81
N ASP A 300 26.55 -2.08 -1.29
CA ASP A 300 27.63 -1.36 -0.62
C ASP A 300 27.30 -0.95 0.83
N PHE A 301 26.04 -0.57 1.07
CA PHE A 301 25.58 -0.23 2.40
C PHE A 301 25.49 -1.46 3.29
N PHE A 302 24.88 -2.55 2.79
CA PHE A 302 24.69 -3.78 3.56
C PHE A 302 26.03 -4.48 3.87
N GLU A 303 26.94 -4.60 2.90
CA GLU A 303 28.29 -5.14 3.13
C GLU A 303 29.05 -4.36 4.22
N GLY A 304 28.83 -3.06 4.27
CA GLY A 304 29.44 -2.20 5.28
C GLY A 304 28.93 -2.43 6.72
N LEU A 305 27.92 -3.28 6.96
CA LEU A 305 27.35 -3.52 8.29
C LEU A 305 28.11 -4.53 9.16
N ALA A 306 29.14 -5.18 8.65
CA ALA A 306 29.88 -6.23 9.37
C ALA A 306 30.50 -5.76 10.71
N SER A 307 30.78 -4.46 10.84
CA SER A 307 31.33 -3.86 12.06
C SER A 307 30.28 -3.43 13.08
N ILE A 308 28.99 -3.50 12.74
CA ILE A 308 27.90 -3.06 13.62
C ILE A 308 27.82 -3.98 14.84
N ARG A 309 27.66 -3.36 16.02
CA ARG A 309 27.50 -4.03 17.33
C ARG A 309 26.16 -3.71 17.97
N LYS A 310 25.52 -2.63 17.56
CA LYS A 310 24.25 -2.18 18.12
C LYS A 310 23.32 -1.72 16.99
N ILE A 311 22.06 -2.13 17.07
CA ILE A 311 21.00 -1.69 16.15
C ILE A 311 19.85 -1.13 16.98
N SER A 312 19.46 0.12 16.69
CA SER A 312 18.29 0.77 17.29
C SER A 312 17.22 0.99 16.23
N VAL A 313 16.07 0.32 16.40
CA VAL A 313 14.90 0.43 15.51
C VAL A 313 13.92 1.42 16.11
N LEU A 314 13.76 2.57 15.48
CA LEU A 314 12.97 3.70 15.97
C LEU A 314 11.72 3.93 15.13
N GLY A 315 10.55 3.65 15.68
CA GLY A 315 9.26 3.93 15.06
C GLY A 315 8.97 3.13 13.79
N HIS A 316 9.54 1.93 13.65
CA HIS A 316 9.30 1.03 12.53
C HIS A 316 8.29 -0.07 12.90
N SER A 317 7.31 -0.35 12.02
CA SER A 317 6.23 -1.31 12.28
C SER A 317 6.65 -2.77 12.20
N LEU A 318 7.84 -3.08 11.68
CA LEU A 318 8.32 -4.43 11.36
C LEU A 318 7.32 -5.21 10.49
N SER A 319 6.75 -4.53 9.48
CA SER A 319 5.78 -5.13 8.58
C SER A 319 6.41 -6.19 7.67
N ALA A 320 5.58 -7.13 7.20
CA ALA A 320 6.04 -8.20 6.30
C ALA A 320 6.65 -7.67 4.99
N VAL A 321 6.17 -6.51 4.53
CA VAL A 321 6.66 -5.85 3.29
C VAL A 321 8.15 -5.50 3.37
N ASP A 322 8.64 -5.19 4.57
CA ASP A 322 10.01 -4.73 4.79
C ASP A 322 10.96 -5.83 5.31
N MET A 323 10.42 -7.03 5.61
CA MET A 323 11.24 -8.13 6.14
C MET A 323 12.45 -8.50 5.28
N PRO A 324 12.43 -8.50 3.94
CA PRO A 324 13.61 -8.82 3.14
C PRO A 324 14.81 -7.92 3.42
N TYR A 325 14.59 -6.66 3.78
CA TYR A 325 15.70 -5.77 4.19
C TYR A 325 16.31 -6.22 5.51
N PHE A 326 15.50 -6.65 6.45
CA PHE A 326 15.98 -7.19 7.74
C PHE A 326 16.67 -8.55 7.57
N ASP A 327 16.21 -9.40 6.65
CA ASP A 327 16.92 -10.63 6.27
C ASP A 327 18.33 -10.28 5.81
N ARG A 328 18.47 -9.30 4.88
CA ARG A 328 19.79 -8.87 4.37
C ARG A 328 20.66 -8.22 5.45
N ILE A 329 20.09 -7.44 6.37
CA ILE A 329 20.82 -6.88 7.51
C ILE A 329 21.34 -8.02 8.40
N ASN A 330 20.47 -8.99 8.74
CA ASN A 330 20.84 -10.09 9.61
C ASN A 330 21.94 -10.99 9.01
N GLU A 331 22.01 -11.11 7.69
CA GLU A 331 23.09 -11.80 6.99
C GLU A 331 24.44 -11.04 7.08
N ALA A 332 24.38 -9.70 7.11
CA ALA A 332 25.56 -8.86 7.07
C ALA A 332 26.19 -8.60 8.45
N ILE A 333 25.41 -8.69 9.52
CA ILE A 333 25.87 -8.38 10.90
C ILE A 333 26.39 -9.60 11.65
N GLY A 334 27.14 -9.36 12.72
CA GLY A 334 27.58 -10.42 13.65
C GLY A 334 26.44 -11.00 14.49
N LYS A 335 26.65 -12.20 15.03
CA LYS A 335 25.64 -12.89 15.85
C LYS A 335 25.40 -12.25 17.23
N ASP A 336 26.34 -11.45 17.71
CA ASP A 336 26.31 -10.87 19.06
C ASP A 336 25.82 -9.40 19.08
N VAL A 337 25.13 -8.98 18.00
CA VAL A 337 24.61 -7.62 17.90
C VAL A 337 23.46 -7.41 18.89
N GLU A 338 23.52 -6.29 19.60
CA GLU A 338 22.45 -5.84 20.49
C GLU A 338 21.36 -5.10 19.72
N TRP A 339 20.10 -5.39 20.04
CA TRP A 339 18.95 -4.78 19.42
C TRP A 339 18.16 -3.95 20.41
N GLU A 340 17.85 -2.73 20.05
CA GLU A 340 16.91 -1.85 20.77
C GLU A 340 15.75 -1.56 19.84
N ILE A 341 14.54 -1.92 20.22
CA ILE A 341 13.37 -1.78 19.34
C ILE A 341 12.28 -0.99 20.05
N SER A 342 11.93 0.14 19.48
CA SER A 342 10.87 0.98 20.03
C SER A 342 9.48 0.41 19.71
N TRP A 343 8.55 0.57 20.66
CA TRP A 343 7.16 0.19 20.51
C TRP A 343 6.24 1.31 20.98
N HIS A 344 5.02 1.33 20.47
CA HIS A 344 3.99 2.29 20.84
C HIS A 344 2.70 1.60 21.32
N SER A 345 2.37 0.43 20.78
CA SER A 345 1.15 -0.33 21.08
C SER A 345 1.46 -1.78 21.46
N ASP A 346 0.51 -2.47 22.09
CA ASP A 346 0.62 -3.90 22.41
C ASP A 346 0.78 -4.78 21.17
N ASP A 347 0.26 -4.33 20.02
CA ASP A 347 0.44 -5.06 18.76
C ASP A 347 1.88 -4.94 18.25
N ASP A 348 2.56 -3.82 18.46
CA ASP A 348 3.98 -3.70 18.14
C ASP A 348 4.83 -4.68 18.95
N ILE A 349 4.48 -4.92 20.20
CA ILE A 349 5.18 -5.91 21.05
C ILE A 349 5.08 -7.31 20.43
N LYS A 350 3.91 -7.70 19.92
CA LYS A 350 3.71 -9.00 19.22
C LYS A 350 4.56 -9.08 17.96
N HIS A 351 4.65 -8.00 17.20
CA HIS A 351 5.50 -7.92 16.01
C HIS A 351 6.98 -8.06 16.37
N ILE A 352 7.44 -7.37 17.42
CA ILE A 352 8.82 -7.49 17.92
C ILE A 352 9.12 -8.92 18.35
N GLU A 353 8.20 -9.59 19.04
CA GLU A 353 8.39 -10.99 19.46
C GLU A 353 8.45 -11.95 18.27
N ALA A 354 7.63 -11.73 17.25
CA ALA A 354 7.68 -12.49 16.01
C ALA A 354 8.99 -12.24 15.26
N PHE A 355 9.45 -11.00 15.22
CA PHE A 355 10.72 -10.57 14.64
C PHE A 355 11.90 -11.26 15.35
N CYS A 356 11.97 -11.17 16.69
CA CYS A 356 13.03 -11.81 17.47
C CYS A 356 13.07 -13.33 17.25
N ARG A 357 11.90 -13.99 17.18
CA ARG A 357 11.84 -15.43 16.87
C ARG A 357 12.36 -15.75 15.46
N ARG A 358 12.00 -14.93 14.47
CA ARG A 358 12.45 -15.12 13.08
C ARG A 358 13.97 -15.07 12.96
N PHE A 359 14.60 -14.11 13.62
CA PHE A 359 16.04 -13.85 13.53
C PHE A 359 16.88 -14.49 14.62
N GLY A 360 16.28 -15.27 15.52
CA GLY A 360 17.00 -15.94 16.62
C GLY A 360 17.63 -14.97 17.60
N ILE A 361 17.00 -13.80 17.79
CA ILE A 361 17.46 -12.78 18.74
C ILE A 361 16.94 -13.16 20.12
N SER A 362 17.86 -13.45 21.06
CA SER A 362 17.52 -13.80 22.44
C SER A 362 17.05 -12.57 23.23
N SER A 363 16.29 -12.81 24.28
CA SER A 363 15.70 -11.73 25.10
C SER A 363 16.72 -10.85 25.82
N ASP A 364 17.89 -11.37 26.07
CA ASP A 364 19.02 -10.64 26.66
C ASP A 364 19.68 -9.67 25.65
N ARG A 365 19.50 -9.91 24.37
CA ARG A 365 20.01 -9.07 23.29
C ARG A 365 18.96 -8.16 22.65
N CYS A 366 17.70 -8.21 23.08
CA CYS A 366 16.63 -7.37 22.57
C CYS A 366 16.02 -6.53 23.68
N HIS A 367 16.33 -5.24 23.67
CA HIS A 367 15.73 -4.27 24.59
C HIS A 367 14.52 -3.59 23.93
N LYS A 368 13.35 -3.70 24.55
CA LYS A 368 12.12 -3.05 24.10
C LYS A 368 11.89 -1.78 24.91
N PHE A 369 11.63 -0.65 24.26
CA PHE A 369 11.46 0.64 24.94
C PHE A 369 10.44 1.54 24.22
N LYS A 370 9.96 2.58 24.89
CA LYS A 370 9.16 3.63 24.26
C LYS A 370 10.04 4.82 23.87
N LEU A 371 9.74 5.46 22.74
CA LEU A 371 10.52 6.62 22.26
C LEU A 371 10.59 7.74 23.32
N GLU A 372 9.55 7.89 24.14
CA GLU A 372 9.49 8.83 25.25
C GLU A 372 10.59 8.60 26.29
N GLU A 373 11.00 7.36 26.49
CA GLU A 373 12.04 7.00 27.47
C GLU A 373 13.41 7.56 27.06
N LEU A 374 13.74 7.54 25.78
CA LEU A 374 14.95 8.17 25.25
C LEU A 374 14.96 9.70 25.39
N ALA A 375 13.79 10.34 25.31
CA ALA A 375 13.67 11.78 25.50
C ALA A 375 13.88 12.21 26.97
N MET A 376 13.45 11.39 27.93
CA MET A 376 13.58 11.68 29.37
C MET A 376 15.01 11.68 29.86
N LEU A 377 15.89 10.87 29.27
CA LEU A 377 17.31 10.80 29.65
C LEU A 377 18.05 12.12 29.42
N ARG A 378 17.65 12.97 28.49
CA ARG A 378 18.20 14.32 28.26
C ARG A 378 17.94 15.31 29.39
N GLY A 379 16.82 15.15 30.10
CA GLY A 379 16.46 16.05 31.21
C GLY A 379 17.34 15.87 32.46
N ILE A 380 18.05 14.76 32.56
CA ILE A 380 18.87 14.39 33.72
C ILE A 380 20.35 14.80 33.53
N HIS A 381 20.78 15.04 32.27
CA HIS A 381 22.19 15.36 31.96
C HIS A 381 22.42 16.80 31.48
N SER A 382 21.46 17.72 31.65
CA SER A 382 21.75 19.15 31.45
C SER A 382 22.44 19.68 32.72
N PRO A 383 23.75 19.99 32.70
CA PRO A 383 24.36 20.70 33.85
C PRO A 383 23.65 22.06 33.88
N LEU A 384 23.16 22.39 35.06
CA LEU A 384 22.77 23.75 35.42
C LEU A 384 23.89 24.69 34.99
N ALA A 385 23.65 25.43 33.92
CA ALA A 385 24.47 26.59 33.59
C ALA A 385 24.05 27.69 34.58
N ILE A 386 24.97 27.94 35.47
CA ILE A 386 24.99 29.10 36.38
C ILE A 386 25.18 30.36 35.54
#